data_d83f7a6dd69c9796143aaff23d59d533
#
_entry.id   d83f7a6dd69c9796143aaff23d59d533
#
_cell.length_a   1.000
_cell.length_b   1.000
_cell.length_c   1.000
_cell.angle_alpha   90.00
_cell.angle_beta   90.00
_cell.angle_gamma   90.00
#
_symmetry.space_group_name_H-M   'P 1'
#
loop_
_entity.id
_entity.type
_entity.pdbx_description
1 polymer ?
#
loop_
_entity_poly.entity_id
_entity_poly.type
_entity_poly.pdbx_seq_one_letter_code
_entity_poly.pdbx_strand_id
1 'polypeptide(L)'
;MIGEGGSGGALALGVADRVLMLANSVYSVITVEGCAAILWKDGKSPEMRERAATALKITAQDLIEHHVVDEVIPEPPGGAHVDHEATARAVQEALLKHVDELRRLKPDKLVRRRREKFLKIGAVQE
;
A
#
# COMPACT_ATOMS: atom_id res chain seq x y z
N MET A 1 4.61 -6.03 4.54
CA MET A 1 3.26 -6.36 4.03
C MET A 1 2.23 -5.52 4.76
N ILE A 2 1.21 -5.06 4.04
CA ILE A 2 0.18 -4.14 4.53
C ILE A 2 -1.17 -4.85 4.51
N GLY A 3 -1.85 -4.90 5.65
CA GLY A 3 -3.27 -5.19 5.80
C GLY A 3 -4.06 -3.90 6.00
N GLU A 4 -3.61 -3.05 6.92
CA GLU A 4 -4.10 -1.70 7.11
C GLU A 4 -2.90 -0.82 7.51
N GLY A 5 -2.77 0.32 6.89
CA GLY A 5 -1.70 1.26 7.19
C GLY A 5 -2.15 2.70 7.07
N GLY A 6 -1.87 3.49 8.11
CA GLY A 6 -2.26 4.90 8.15
C GLY A 6 -1.19 5.81 8.76
N SER A 7 -1.19 7.08 8.34
CA SER A 7 -0.38 8.17 8.89
C SER A 7 1.11 7.85 9.03
N GLY A 8 1.72 8.11 10.18
CA GLY A 8 3.12 7.79 10.47
C GLY A 8 3.45 6.30 10.38
N GLY A 9 2.49 5.42 10.72
CA GLY A 9 2.60 3.99 10.50
C GLY A 9 2.70 3.62 9.03
N ALA A 10 1.98 4.33 8.16
CA ALA A 10 2.10 4.16 6.72
C ALA A 10 3.52 4.44 6.23
N LEU A 11 4.14 5.53 6.67
CA LEU A 11 5.53 5.84 6.35
C LEU A 11 6.50 4.75 6.84
N ALA A 12 6.35 4.30 8.09
CA ALA A 12 7.21 3.27 8.67
C ALA A 12 7.15 1.95 7.88
N LEU A 13 5.97 1.53 7.44
CA LEU A 13 5.77 0.33 6.62
C LEU A 13 6.24 0.53 5.18
N GLY A 14 6.14 1.75 4.65
CA GLY A 14 6.52 2.09 3.28
C GLY A 14 8.03 2.15 3.03
N VAL A 15 8.85 2.33 4.07
CA VAL A 15 10.32 2.42 3.94
C VAL A 15 10.93 1.03 3.79
N ALA A 16 10.74 0.43 2.63
CA ALA A 16 11.22 -0.93 2.33
C ALA A 16 11.63 -1.08 0.87
N ASP A 17 12.44 -2.12 0.57
CA ASP A 17 12.80 -2.46 -0.80
C ASP A 17 11.61 -2.99 -1.60
N ARG A 18 10.67 -3.65 -0.89
CA ARG A 18 9.38 -4.13 -1.44
C ARG A 18 8.26 -3.81 -0.47
N VAL A 19 7.18 -3.27 -0.99
CA VAL A 19 5.93 -3.01 -0.27
C VAL A 19 4.86 -3.92 -0.87
N LEU A 20 4.37 -4.86 -0.07
CA LEU A 20 3.35 -5.83 -0.47
C LEU A 20 2.06 -5.51 0.27
N MET A 21 0.93 -5.69 -0.38
CA MET A 21 -0.39 -5.36 0.16
C MET A 21 -1.40 -6.46 -0.15
N LEU A 22 -2.27 -6.79 0.79
CA LEU A 22 -3.40 -7.67 0.53
C LEU A 22 -4.45 -6.96 -0.33
N ALA A 23 -5.17 -7.72 -1.15
CA ALA A 23 -6.09 -7.17 -2.16
C ALA A 23 -7.22 -6.30 -1.57
N ASN A 24 -7.73 -6.66 -0.38
CA ASN A 24 -8.81 -5.92 0.30
C ASN A 24 -8.30 -4.96 1.37
N SER A 25 -7.00 -4.68 1.37
CA SER A 25 -6.37 -3.78 2.34
C SER A 25 -6.51 -2.31 1.95
N VAL A 26 -6.31 -1.43 2.92
CA VAL A 26 -6.25 0.01 2.73
C VAL A 26 -4.94 0.58 3.24
N TYR A 27 -4.41 1.59 2.53
CA TYR A 27 -3.16 2.23 2.89
C TYR A 27 -3.24 3.71 2.54
N SER A 28 -3.12 4.59 3.55
CA SER A 28 -3.31 6.01 3.38
C SER A 28 -2.48 6.82 4.38
N VAL A 29 -2.16 8.05 4.02
CA VAL A 29 -1.47 9.01 4.90
C VAL A 29 -2.39 9.56 6.00
N ILE A 30 -3.71 9.56 5.77
CA ILE A 30 -4.72 10.14 6.65
C ILE A 30 -6.03 9.35 6.54
N THR A 31 -6.89 9.43 7.55
CA THR A 31 -8.24 8.87 7.45
C THR A 31 -9.10 9.66 6.46
N VAL A 32 -10.12 9.01 5.92
CA VAL A 32 -11.08 9.64 4.99
C VAL A 32 -11.76 10.84 5.64
N GLU A 33 -12.18 10.70 6.91
CA GLU A 33 -12.79 11.77 7.70
C GLU A 33 -11.82 12.94 7.94
N GLY A 34 -10.57 12.63 8.25
CA GLY A 34 -9.51 13.62 8.43
C GLY A 34 -9.25 14.40 7.16
N CYS A 35 -9.18 13.72 6.03
CA CYS A 35 -9.03 14.34 4.72
C CYS A 35 -10.21 15.26 4.39
N ALA A 36 -11.44 14.77 4.57
CA ALA A 36 -12.66 15.56 4.35
C ALA A 36 -12.71 16.81 5.25
N ALA A 37 -12.34 16.67 6.53
CA ALA A 37 -12.31 17.78 7.48
C ALA A 37 -11.28 18.86 7.07
N ILE A 38 -10.12 18.47 6.57
CA ILE A 38 -9.08 19.42 6.15
C ILE A 38 -9.46 20.12 4.84
N LEU A 39 -9.88 19.38 3.83
CA LEU A 39 -10.09 19.94 2.49
C LEU A 39 -11.42 20.66 2.35
N TRP A 40 -12.49 20.16 2.98
CA TRP A 40 -13.84 20.72 2.85
C TRP A 40 -14.43 21.21 4.16
N LYS A 41 -13.67 21.18 5.26
CA LYS A 41 -14.09 21.57 6.61
C LYS A 41 -15.32 20.80 7.13
N ASP A 42 -15.58 19.63 6.55
CA ASP A 42 -16.70 18.75 6.92
C ASP A 42 -16.29 17.28 6.86
N GLY A 43 -15.81 16.75 7.97
CA GLY A 43 -15.45 15.34 8.12
C GLY A 43 -16.63 14.41 8.45
N LYS A 44 -17.85 14.97 8.67
CA LYS A 44 -19.01 14.19 9.09
C LYS A 44 -19.98 13.90 7.95
N SER A 45 -20.03 14.74 6.92
CA SER A 45 -20.87 14.55 5.75
C SER A 45 -20.50 13.27 5.00
N PRO A 46 -21.46 12.36 4.72
CA PRO A 46 -21.22 11.18 3.90
C PRO A 46 -20.67 11.53 2.51
N GLU A 47 -21.19 12.58 1.89
CA GLU A 47 -20.77 13.06 0.58
C GLU A 47 -19.29 13.49 0.57
N MET A 48 -18.87 14.26 1.58
CA MET A 48 -17.47 14.71 1.67
C MET A 48 -16.52 13.54 1.99
N ARG A 49 -16.97 12.54 2.75
CA ARG A 49 -16.19 11.32 2.98
C ARG A 49 -16.06 10.48 1.72
N GLU A 50 -17.12 10.28 0.95
CA GLU A 50 -17.05 9.58 -0.32
C GLU A 50 -16.10 10.26 -1.31
N ARG A 51 -16.20 11.59 -1.41
CA ARG A 51 -15.29 12.41 -2.21
C ARG A 51 -13.83 12.27 -1.76
N ALA A 52 -13.60 12.29 -0.45
CA ALA A 52 -12.27 12.10 0.11
C ALA A 52 -11.71 10.70 -0.17
N ALA A 53 -12.51 9.64 0.02
CA ALA A 53 -12.11 8.27 -0.25
C ALA A 53 -11.71 8.07 -1.73
N THR A 54 -12.50 8.63 -2.64
CA THR A 54 -12.21 8.58 -4.08
C THR A 54 -10.93 9.33 -4.44
N ALA A 55 -10.71 10.50 -3.84
CA ALA A 55 -9.54 11.33 -4.11
C ALA A 55 -8.24 10.75 -3.52
N LEU A 56 -8.31 10.11 -2.36
CA LEU A 56 -7.15 9.54 -1.66
C LEU A 56 -6.56 8.30 -2.33
N LYS A 57 -7.34 7.60 -3.19
CA LYS A 57 -6.83 6.41 -3.90
C LYS A 57 -6.21 5.38 -2.95
N ILE A 58 -6.96 4.92 -1.95
CA ILE A 58 -6.46 4.12 -0.82
C ILE A 58 -6.47 2.62 -1.04
N THR A 59 -7.05 2.15 -2.17
CA THR A 59 -7.19 0.71 -2.44
C THR A 59 -5.90 0.10 -2.97
N ALA A 60 -5.75 -1.21 -2.81
CA ALA A 60 -4.60 -1.94 -3.33
C ALA A 60 -4.42 -1.73 -4.84
N GLN A 61 -5.53 -1.68 -5.59
CA GLN A 61 -5.50 -1.47 -7.04
C GLN A 61 -5.03 -0.06 -7.40
N ASP A 62 -5.51 0.96 -6.72
CA ASP A 62 -5.03 2.33 -6.94
C ASP A 62 -3.52 2.44 -6.65
N LEU A 63 -3.07 1.83 -5.55
CA LEU A 63 -1.70 1.97 -5.08
C LEU A 63 -0.68 1.19 -5.91
N ILE A 64 -1.06 0.09 -6.54
CA ILE A 64 -0.20 -0.59 -7.51
C ILE A 64 -0.07 0.23 -8.80
N GLU A 65 -1.15 0.86 -9.27
CA GLU A 65 -1.13 1.74 -10.44
C GLU A 65 -0.24 2.99 -10.21
N HIS A 66 -0.26 3.52 -8.99
CA HIS A 66 0.60 4.64 -8.60
C HIS A 66 2.03 4.24 -8.20
N HIS A 67 2.40 2.98 -8.32
CA HIS A 67 3.72 2.44 -7.95
C HIS A 67 4.12 2.66 -6.49
N VAL A 68 3.15 2.85 -5.60
CA VAL A 68 3.35 2.93 -4.14
C VAL A 68 3.56 1.53 -3.56
N VAL A 69 2.82 0.55 -4.08
CA VAL A 69 2.90 -0.88 -3.74
C VAL A 69 3.57 -1.64 -4.89
N ASP A 70 4.41 -2.62 -4.57
CA ASP A 70 5.15 -3.41 -5.56
C ASP A 70 4.39 -4.67 -6.00
N GLU A 71 3.56 -5.24 -5.13
CA GLU A 71 2.72 -6.40 -5.44
C GLU A 71 1.46 -6.41 -4.57
N VAL A 72 0.33 -6.76 -5.19
CA VAL A 72 -0.93 -7.04 -4.51
C VAL A 72 -1.09 -8.55 -4.36
N ILE A 73 -1.22 -9.02 -3.12
CA ILE A 73 -1.39 -10.44 -2.79
C ILE A 73 -2.89 -10.74 -2.82
N PRO A 74 -3.34 -11.72 -3.63
CA PRO A 74 -4.74 -12.09 -3.70
C PRO A 74 -5.23 -12.69 -2.38
N GLU A 75 -6.48 -12.48 -2.08
CA GLU A 75 -7.17 -13.05 -0.93
C GLU A 75 -8.22 -14.08 -1.37
N PRO A 76 -8.55 -15.05 -0.51
CA PRO A 76 -9.67 -15.96 -0.76
C PRO A 76 -10.99 -15.22 -0.93
N PRO A 77 -11.99 -15.80 -1.64
CA PRO A 77 -13.33 -15.24 -1.69
C PRO A 77 -13.89 -14.99 -0.28
N GLY A 78 -14.33 -13.77 -0.01
CA GLY A 78 -14.79 -13.32 1.29
C GLY A 78 -13.73 -12.68 2.17
N GLY A 79 -12.45 -12.69 1.76
CA GLY A 79 -11.35 -12.01 2.44
C GLY A 79 -10.42 -12.94 3.23
N ALA A 80 -9.31 -12.38 3.68
CA ALA A 80 -8.22 -13.12 4.36
C ALA A 80 -8.67 -13.86 5.63
N HIS A 81 -9.68 -13.36 6.32
CA HIS A 81 -10.20 -13.93 7.56
C HIS A 81 -11.08 -15.20 7.35
N VAL A 82 -11.52 -15.45 6.13
CA VAL A 82 -12.36 -16.63 5.79
C VAL A 82 -11.50 -17.88 5.65
N ASP A 83 -10.29 -17.77 5.08
CA ASP A 83 -9.34 -18.86 4.93
C ASP A 83 -7.93 -18.39 5.27
N HIS A 84 -7.57 -18.54 6.55
CA HIS A 84 -6.26 -18.12 7.06
C HIS A 84 -5.10 -18.92 6.45
N GLU A 85 -5.32 -20.20 6.14
CA GLU A 85 -4.28 -21.05 5.57
C GLU A 85 -3.99 -20.68 4.12
N ALA A 86 -5.01 -20.48 3.30
CA ALA A 86 -4.83 -20.04 1.93
C ALA A 86 -4.16 -18.65 1.90
N THR A 87 -4.59 -17.74 2.76
CA THR A 87 -3.97 -16.41 2.89
C THR A 87 -2.52 -16.51 3.31
N ALA A 88 -2.19 -17.33 4.31
CA ALA A 88 -0.82 -17.52 4.78
C ALA A 88 0.08 -18.10 3.68
N ARG A 89 -0.42 -19.05 2.89
CA ARG A 89 0.33 -19.61 1.74
C ARG A 89 0.61 -18.54 0.68
N ALA A 90 -0.39 -17.76 0.29
CA ALA A 90 -0.21 -16.68 -0.69
C ALA A 90 0.82 -15.63 -0.21
N VAL A 91 0.74 -15.25 1.06
CA VAL A 91 1.71 -14.35 1.70
C VAL A 91 3.10 -14.95 1.71
N GLN A 92 3.25 -16.22 2.09
CA GLN A 92 4.53 -16.92 2.11
C GLN A 92 5.17 -16.97 0.73
N GLU A 93 4.41 -17.33 -0.30
CA GLU A 93 4.90 -17.37 -1.70
C GLU A 93 5.41 -16.02 -2.15
N ALA A 94 4.63 -14.95 -1.93
CA ALA A 94 5.03 -13.59 -2.27
C ALA A 94 6.31 -13.15 -1.52
N LEU A 95 6.40 -13.43 -0.22
CA LEU A 95 7.58 -13.11 0.59
C LEU A 95 8.82 -13.85 0.10
N LEU A 96 8.73 -15.17 -0.14
CA LEU A 96 9.85 -15.97 -0.61
C LEU A 96 10.34 -15.50 -1.98
N LYS A 97 9.43 -15.22 -2.90
CA LYS A 97 9.74 -14.65 -4.22
C LYS A 97 10.58 -13.37 -4.09
N HIS A 98 10.10 -12.40 -3.32
CA HIS A 98 10.80 -11.12 -3.18
C HIS A 98 12.11 -11.22 -2.39
N VAL A 99 12.17 -12.04 -1.35
CA VAL A 99 13.42 -12.30 -0.61
C VAL A 99 14.46 -12.93 -1.55
N ASP A 100 14.06 -13.90 -2.36
CA ASP A 100 14.97 -14.56 -3.32
C ASP A 100 15.49 -13.61 -4.40
N GLU A 101 14.68 -12.67 -4.84
CA GLU A 101 15.13 -11.60 -5.75
C GLU A 101 16.12 -10.66 -5.08
N LEU A 102 15.78 -10.18 -3.86
CA LEU A 102 16.56 -9.16 -3.18
C LEU A 102 17.91 -9.68 -2.68
N ARG A 103 17.98 -10.91 -2.15
CA ARG A 103 19.23 -11.50 -1.63
C ARG A 103 20.32 -11.68 -2.69
N ARG A 104 19.95 -11.66 -3.98
CA ARG A 104 20.90 -11.72 -5.11
C ARG A 104 21.58 -10.38 -5.40
N LEU A 105 21.13 -9.31 -4.76
CA LEU A 105 21.65 -7.98 -4.97
C LEU A 105 22.66 -7.62 -3.88
N LYS A 106 23.72 -6.90 -4.27
CA LYS A 106 24.66 -6.32 -3.31
C LYS A 106 23.96 -5.22 -2.47
N PRO A 107 24.34 -5.04 -1.19
CA PRO A 107 23.73 -4.04 -0.31
C PRO A 107 23.64 -2.63 -0.92
N ASP A 108 24.72 -2.14 -1.50
CA ASP A 108 24.76 -0.81 -2.13
C ASP A 108 23.75 -0.68 -3.27
N LYS A 109 23.55 -1.78 -4.04
CA LYS A 109 22.56 -1.81 -5.12
C LYS A 109 21.14 -1.80 -4.59
N LEU A 110 20.87 -2.46 -3.46
CA LEU A 110 19.57 -2.41 -2.78
C LEU A 110 19.24 -0.99 -2.35
N VAL A 111 20.14 -0.35 -1.62
CA VAL A 111 19.96 1.04 -1.12
C VAL A 111 19.70 2.00 -2.29
N ARG A 112 20.51 1.90 -3.35
CA ARG A 112 20.34 2.74 -4.53
C ARG A 112 18.98 2.54 -5.21
N ARG A 113 18.58 1.28 -5.46
CA ARG A 113 17.27 0.96 -6.07
C ARG A 113 16.09 1.45 -5.22
N ARG A 114 16.18 1.28 -3.91
CA ARG A 114 15.16 1.79 -2.99
C ARG A 114 15.03 3.31 -3.10
N ARG A 115 16.15 4.04 -3.08
CA ARG A 115 16.16 5.49 -3.27
C ARG A 115 15.55 5.91 -4.61
N GLU A 116 15.96 5.27 -5.70
CA GLU A 116 15.43 5.52 -7.05
C GLU A 116 13.91 5.28 -7.11
N LYS A 117 13.41 4.22 -6.44
CA LYS A 117 11.98 3.94 -6.32
C LYS A 117 11.23 5.10 -5.68
N PHE A 118 11.68 5.57 -4.52
CA PHE A 118 11.00 6.66 -3.82
C PHE A 118 11.03 7.98 -4.58
N LEU A 119 12.10 8.28 -5.29
CA LEU A 119 12.19 9.49 -6.12
C LEU A 119 11.24 9.49 -7.32
N LYS A 120 10.72 8.32 -7.71
CA LYS A 120 9.76 8.19 -8.82
C LYS A 120 8.30 8.23 -8.37
N ILE A 121 8.02 8.09 -7.07
CA ILE A 121 6.66 8.17 -6.55
C ILE A 121 6.19 9.62 -6.65
N GLY A 122 4.98 9.84 -7.19
CA GLY A 122 4.40 11.18 -7.31
C GLY A 122 4.96 12.02 -8.45
N ALA A 123 5.54 11.40 -9.47
CA ALA A 123 5.90 12.12 -10.70
C ALA A 123 4.64 12.76 -11.29
N VAL A 124 4.66 14.09 -11.38
CA VAL A 124 3.58 14.88 -12.00
C VAL A 124 3.58 14.57 -13.48
N GLN A 125 2.44 14.13 -14.02
CA GLN A 125 2.24 14.11 -15.47
C GLN A 125 2.05 15.56 -15.91
N GLU A 126 2.99 16.09 -16.72
CA GLU A 126 2.85 17.38 -17.40
C GLU A 126 1.77 17.32 -18.48
#